data_fd79762b3278f8d881f8fb5f0c287a5f
#
_entry.id   fd79762b3278f8d881f8fb5f0c287a5f
#
_cell.length_a   1.000
_cell.length_b   1.000
_cell.length_c   1.000
_cell.angle_alpha   90.00
_cell.angle_beta   90.00
_cell.angle_gamma   90.00
#
_symmetry.space_group_name_H-M   'P 1'
#
loop_
_entity.id
_entity.type
_entity.pdbx_description
1 polymer ?
#
loop_
_entity_poly.entity_id
_entity_poly.type
_entity_poly.pdbx_seq_one_letter_code
_entity_poly.pdbx_strand_id
1 'polypeptide(L)' 'MDKIKFFNQQLNSQIVMAELEAEHLAKSIRLLSEGDDYVAWAGEVANYATTLNQLAEVLTALRKVAHDSEILMEREEKA' A
#
# COMPACT_ATOMS: atom_id res chain seq x y z
N MET A 1 -0.12 21.92 15.11
CA MET A 1 0.58 22.08 13.82
C MET A 1 1.60 21.00 13.60
N ASP A 2 2.57 20.88 14.48
CA ASP A 2 3.63 19.88 14.34
C ASP A 2 3.10 18.46 14.39
N LYS A 3 2.04 18.21 15.16
CA LYS A 3 1.44 16.89 15.28
C LYS A 3 0.78 16.42 13.98
N ILE A 4 0.07 17.31 13.29
CA ILE A 4 -0.58 16.99 12.02
C ILE A 4 0.47 16.76 10.94
N LYS A 5 1.51 17.60 10.90
CA LYS A 5 2.59 17.46 9.95
C LYS A 5 3.35 16.14 10.15
N PHE A 6 3.65 15.81 11.41
CA PHE A 6 4.30 14.55 11.77
C PHE A 6 3.43 13.35 11.38
N PHE A 7 2.14 13.43 11.71
CA PHE A 7 1.17 12.38 11.34
C PHE A 7 1.12 12.16 9.84
N ASN A 8 1.09 13.25 9.07
CA ASN A 8 1.07 13.18 7.60
C ASN A 8 2.35 12.54 7.06
N GLN A 9 3.50 12.87 7.63
CA GLN A 9 4.77 12.25 7.24
C GLN A 9 4.77 10.74 7.54
N GLN A 10 4.23 10.33 8.68
CA GLN A 10 4.12 8.92 9.02
C GLN A 10 3.19 8.18 8.07
N LEU A 11 2.05 8.79 7.72
CA LEU A 11 1.13 8.21 6.75
C LEU A 11 1.79 8.01 5.40
N ASN A 12 2.49 9.03 4.91
CA ASN A 12 3.16 8.97 3.60
C ASN A 12 4.23 7.88 3.60
N SER A 13 4.97 7.72 4.70
CA SER A 13 5.96 6.69 4.86
C SER A 13 5.32 5.29 4.80
N GLN A 14 4.20 5.10 5.49
CA GLN A 14 3.47 3.83 5.48
C GLN A 14 2.90 3.53 4.09
N ILE A 15 2.41 4.53 3.39
CA ILE A 15 1.90 4.37 2.02
C ILE A 15 3.02 3.91 1.10
N VAL A 16 4.19 4.54 1.15
CA VAL A 16 5.34 4.17 0.33
C VAL A 16 5.77 2.74 0.61
N MET A 17 5.86 2.35 1.88
CA MET A 17 6.23 0.99 2.26
C MET A 17 5.22 -0.03 1.76
N ALA A 18 3.93 0.27 1.88
CA ALA A 18 2.87 -0.62 1.40
C ALA A 18 2.88 -0.74 -0.12
N GLU A 19 3.15 0.35 -0.84
CA GLU A 19 3.26 0.33 -2.30
C GLU A 19 4.43 -0.52 -2.76
N LEU A 20 5.58 -0.41 -2.09
CA LEU A 20 6.75 -1.23 -2.41
C LEU A 20 6.48 -2.71 -2.16
N GLU A 21 5.81 -3.04 -1.07
CA GLU A 21 5.44 -4.42 -0.77
C GLU A 21 4.46 -4.96 -1.80
N ALA A 22 3.45 -4.17 -2.19
CA ALA A 22 2.49 -4.55 -3.21
C ALA A 22 3.17 -4.80 -4.56
N GLU A 23 4.11 -3.94 -4.94
CA GLU A 23 4.90 -4.09 -6.16
C GLU A 23 5.73 -5.38 -6.14
N HIS A 24 6.36 -5.66 -5.00
CA HIS A 24 7.15 -6.87 -4.81
C HIS A 24 6.29 -8.13 -4.93
N LEU A 25 5.11 -8.14 -4.32
CA LEU A 25 4.17 -9.25 -4.40
C LEU A 25 3.66 -9.46 -5.82
N ALA A 26 3.31 -8.38 -6.51
CA ALA A 26 2.85 -8.45 -7.90
C ALA A 26 3.93 -9.04 -8.80
N LYS A 27 5.17 -8.63 -8.61
CA LYS A 27 6.32 -9.13 -9.35
C LYS A 27 6.55 -10.61 -9.08
N SER A 28 6.45 -11.03 -7.81
CA SER A 28 6.60 -12.43 -7.41
C SER A 28 5.51 -13.31 -8.04
N ILE A 29 4.26 -12.84 -8.05
CA ILE A 29 3.15 -13.54 -8.68
C ILE A 29 3.43 -13.74 -10.17
N ARG A 30 3.90 -12.69 -10.84
CA ARG A 30 4.20 -12.74 -12.26
C ARG A 30 5.31 -13.76 -12.55
N LEU A 31 6.39 -13.73 -11.78
CA LEU A 31 7.51 -14.65 -11.97
C LEU A 31 7.08 -16.10 -11.76
N LEU A 32 6.30 -16.38 -10.74
CA LEU A 32 5.81 -17.74 -10.48
C LEU A 32 4.83 -18.20 -11.54
N SER A 33 4.03 -17.29 -12.10
CA SER A 33 3.03 -17.61 -13.12
C SER A 33 3.62 -17.83 -14.51
N GLU A 34 4.77 -17.24 -14.80
CA GLU A 34 5.44 -17.36 -16.10
C GLU A 34 6.30 -18.62 -16.23
N GLY A 35 6.59 -19.31 -15.13
CA GLY A 35 7.40 -20.52 -15.14
C GLY A 35 6.63 -21.73 -15.66
N ASP A 36 7.38 -22.76 -16.11
CA ASP A 36 6.80 -24.01 -16.62
C ASP A 36 6.05 -24.78 -15.54
N ASP A 37 6.39 -24.54 -14.28
CA ASP A 37 5.81 -25.25 -13.13
C ASP A 37 4.76 -24.41 -12.40
N TYR A 38 4.08 -23.49 -13.09
CA TYR A 38 3.12 -22.59 -12.46
C TYR A 38 2.03 -23.33 -11.68
N VAL A 39 1.66 -24.52 -12.13
CA VAL A 39 0.65 -25.35 -11.46
C VAL A 39 1.15 -25.79 -10.08
N ALA A 40 2.44 -26.11 -9.97
CA ALA A 40 3.05 -26.51 -8.69
C ALA A 40 3.06 -25.33 -7.68
N TRP A 41 3.11 -24.08 -8.18
CA TRP A 41 3.16 -22.90 -7.34
C TRP A 41 1.80 -22.24 -7.15
N ALA A 42 0.72 -22.86 -7.64
CA ALA A 42 -0.62 -22.26 -7.59
C ALA A 42 -1.05 -21.86 -6.19
N GLY A 43 -0.71 -22.67 -5.16
CA GLY A 43 -1.04 -22.37 -3.77
C GLY A 43 -0.33 -21.11 -3.28
N GLU A 44 0.94 -20.93 -3.63
CA GLU A 44 1.71 -19.76 -3.24
C GLU A 44 1.24 -18.50 -3.97
N VAL A 45 0.92 -18.64 -5.26
CA VAL A 45 0.35 -17.54 -6.05
C VAL A 45 -0.97 -17.08 -5.44
N ALA A 46 -1.82 -18.03 -5.02
CA ALA A 46 -3.08 -17.69 -4.36
C ALA A 46 -2.87 -16.94 -3.05
N ASN A 47 -1.88 -17.37 -2.24
CA ASN A 47 -1.55 -16.69 -1.00
C ASN A 47 -1.02 -15.28 -1.23
N TYR A 48 -0.14 -15.10 -2.21
CA TYR A 48 0.39 -13.78 -2.57
C TYR A 48 -0.72 -12.87 -3.10
N ALA A 49 -1.63 -13.41 -3.91
CA ALA A 49 -2.76 -12.65 -4.43
C ALA A 49 -3.70 -12.18 -3.32
N THR A 50 -3.95 -13.03 -2.32
CA THR A 50 -4.76 -12.67 -1.16
C THR A 50 -4.09 -11.54 -0.37
N THR A 51 -2.78 -11.64 -0.12
CA THR A 51 -2.02 -10.61 0.58
C THR A 51 -2.03 -9.31 -0.21
N LEU A 52 -1.86 -9.38 -1.52
CA LEU A 52 -1.90 -8.20 -2.40
C LEU A 52 -3.25 -7.50 -2.34
N ASN A 53 -4.35 -8.24 -2.34
CA ASN A 53 -5.69 -7.69 -2.21
C ASN A 53 -5.88 -6.98 -0.87
N GLN A 54 -5.38 -7.57 0.22
CA GLN A 54 -5.43 -6.95 1.53
C GLN A 54 -4.62 -5.65 1.56
N LEU A 55 -3.44 -5.66 0.95
CA LEU A 55 -2.61 -4.45 0.84
C LEU A 55 -3.30 -3.36 0.03
N ALA A 56 -4.00 -3.72 -1.04
CA ALA A 56 -4.73 -2.76 -1.86
C ALA A 56 -5.83 -2.09 -1.05
N GLU A 57 -6.55 -2.84 -0.20
CA GLU A 57 -7.56 -2.29 0.68
C GLU A 57 -6.94 -1.34 1.71
N VAL A 58 -5.83 -1.74 2.32
CA VAL A 58 -5.10 -0.91 3.28
C VAL A 58 -4.60 0.37 2.62
N LEU A 59 -4.04 0.28 1.41
CA LEU A 59 -3.57 1.44 0.66
C LEU A 59 -4.70 2.42 0.36
N THR A 60 -5.86 1.92 -0.04
CA THR A 60 -7.02 2.76 -0.30
C THR A 60 -7.42 3.53 0.97
N ALA A 61 -7.45 2.85 2.11
CA ALA A 61 -7.79 3.46 3.40
C ALA A 61 -6.74 4.50 3.81
N LEU A 62 -5.45 4.17 3.67
CA LEU A 62 -4.35 5.07 4.03
C LEU A 62 -4.36 6.34 3.17
N ARG A 63 -4.59 6.18 1.86
CA ARG A 63 -4.65 7.32 0.94
C ARG A 63 -5.81 8.26 1.27
N LYS A 64 -6.93 7.69 1.67
CA LYS A 64 -8.09 8.50 2.09
C LYS A 64 -7.77 9.31 3.35
N VAL A 65 -7.17 8.67 4.35
CA VAL A 65 -6.78 9.34 5.59
C VAL A 65 -5.72 10.42 5.30
N ALA A 66 -4.76 10.12 4.42
CA ALA A 66 -3.73 11.09 4.04
C ALA A 66 -4.34 12.30 3.34
N HIS A 67 -5.31 12.09 2.46
CA HIS A 67 -6.01 13.17 1.78
C HIS A 67 -6.76 14.06 2.79
N ASP A 68 -7.47 13.45 3.73
CA ASP A 68 -8.18 14.19 4.78
C ASP A 68 -7.21 14.96 5.67
N SER A 69 -6.07 14.37 5.98
CA SER A 69 -5.01 15.03 6.77
C SER A 69 -4.44 16.24 6.04
N GLU A 70 -4.23 16.15 4.73
CA GLU A 70 -3.76 17.28 3.91
C GLU A 70 -4.76 18.42 3.93
N ILE A 71 -6.06 18.12 3.84
CA ILE A 71 -7.11 19.13 3.92
C ILE A 71 -7.06 19.86 5.27
N LEU A 72 -6.87 19.12 6.37
CA LEU A 72 -6.74 19.71 7.70
C LEU A 72 -5.53 20.61 7.81
N MET A 73 -4.39 20.21 7.22
CA MET A 73 -3.18 21.01 7.19
C MET A 73 -3.41 22.33 6.46
N GLU A 74 -4.06 22.29 5.30
CA GLU A 74 -4.38 23.47 4.52
C GLU A 74 -5.27 24.44 5.29
N ARG A 75 -6.26 23.92 6.00
CA ARG A 75 -7.16 24.74 6.84
C ARG A 75 -6.40 25.44 7.97
N GLU A 76 -5.46 24.75 8.60
CA GLU A 76 -4.64 25.35 9.67
C GLU A 76 -3.72 26.43 9.12
N GLU A 77 -3.12 26.22 7.95
CA GLU A 77 -2.25 27.22 7.32
C GLU A 77 -3.01 28.49 6.94
N LYS A 78 -4.28 28.36 6.55
CA LYS A 78 -5.11 29.49 6.20
C LYS A 78 -5.74 30.22 7.38
N ALA A 79 -5.76 29.57 8.52
CA ALA A 79 -6.29 30.17 9.75
C ALA A 79 -5.24 31.04 10.42
#